data_08e22f43be939212781cbbf1d3704422
#
_entry.id   08e22f43be939212781cbbf1d3704422
#
_cell.length_a   1.000
_cell.length_b   1.000
_cell.length_c   1.000
_cell.angle_alpha   90.00
_cell.angle_beta   90.00
_cell.angle_gamma   90.00
#
_symmetry.space_group_name_H-M   'P 1'
#
loop_
_entity.id
_entity.type
_entity.pdbx_description
1 polymer ?
#
loop_
_entity_poly.entity_id
_entity_poly.type
_entity_poly.pdbx_seq_one_letter_code
_entity_poly.pdbx_strand_id
1 'polypeptide(L)'
;VTALMSKSHPLANSARVSLKDLAGYPFIADAHIDPDDTLDVLGLQSHTDLLYICDRGTIFDAVRKGNYIAIGISIPEEDARRMDCICCPIADGAPMAVALLHSRTFTLRPREKHFIRYLTDRLHKRYPG
;
A
#
# COMPACT_ATOMS: atom_id res chain seq x y z
N VAL A 1 -1.26 -4.07 -5.76
CA VAL A 1 -0.19 -3.23 -5.18
C VAL A 1 -0.11 -1.92 -5.92
N THR A 2 0.05 -0.83 -5.19
CA THR A 2 0.17 0.52 -5.75
C THR A 2 1.34 1.27 -5.14
N ALA A 3 1.92 2.17 -5.92
CA ALA A 3 2.86 3.18 -5.46
C ALA A 3 2.06 4.44 -5.05
N LEU A 4 2.18 4.84 -3.80
CA LEU A 4 1.67 6.11 -3.29
C LEU A 4 2.75 7.16 -3.46
N MET A 5 2.43 8.25 -4.13
CA MET A 5 3.36 9.34 -4.40
C MET A 5 2.66 10.69 -4.39
N SER A 6 3.42 11.78 -4.28
CA SER A 6 2.89 13.14 -4.39
C SER A 6 2.30 13.38 -5.79
N LYS A 7 1.31 14.24 -5.90
CA LYS A 7 0.78 14.72 -7.19
C LYS A 7 1.85 15.40 -8.06
N SER A 8 2.89 15.96 -7.43
CA SER A 8 4.01 16.62 -8.13
C SER A 8 5.15 15.66 -8.51
N HIS A 9 5.04 14.37 -8.14
CA HIS A 9 6.08 13.39 -8.45
C HIS A 9 6.21 13.21 -9.97
N PRO A 10 7.44 13.02 -10.51
CA PRO A 10 7.65 12.85 -11.95
C PRO A 10 6.81 11.72 -12.58
N LEU A 11 6.53 10.65 -11.84
CA LEU A 11 5.71 9.53 -12.28
C LEU A 11 4.20 9.71 -12.04
N ALA A 12 3.76 10.84 -11.47
CA ALA A 12 2.37 11.06 -11.07
C ALA A 12 1.35 10.97 -12.20
N ASN A 13 1.76 11.27 -13.43
CA ASN A 13 0.91 11.23 -14.61
C ASN A 13 0.93 9.88 -15.35
N SER A 14 1.68 8.89 -14.84
CA SER A 14 1.75 7.57 -15.43
C SER A 14 0.49 6.76 -15.10
N ALA A 15 -0.11 6.14 -16.11
CA ALA A 15 -1.26 5.25 -15.88
C ALA A 15 -0.88 3.99 -15.09
N ARG A 16 0.38 3.55 -15.22
CA ARG A 16 1.01 2.45 -14.50
C ARG A 16 2.50 2.73 -14.39
N VAL A 17 3.14 2.14 -13.38
CA VAL A 17 4.60 2.15 -13.20
C VAL A 17 5.09 0.71 -13.04
N SER A 18 6.34 0.45 -13.39
CA SER A 18 7.02 -0.81 -13.08
C SER A 18 7.92 -0.64 -11.86
N LEU A 19 8.31 -1.73 -11.22
CA LEU A 19 9.31 -1.70 -10.14
C LEU A 19 10.63 -1.07 -10.61
N LYS A 20 10.98 -1.27 -11.88
CA LYS A 20 12.16 -0.66 -12.49
C LYS A 20 12.05 0.87 -12.57
N ASP A 21 10.87 1.40 -12.89
CA ASP A 21 10.65 2.86 -12.92
C ASP A 21 10.77 3.47 -11.53
N LEU A 22 10.37 2.70 -10.51
CA LEU A 22 10.43 3.12 -9.11
C LEU A 22 11.84 3.08 -8.53
N ALA A 23 12.72 2.21 -9.01
CA ALA A 23 14.05 1.96 -8.46
C ALA A 23 14.97 3.20 -8.39
N GLY A 24 14.69 4.24 -9.16
CA GLY A 24 15.42 5.51 -9.16
C GLY A 24 14.99 6.51 -8.08
N TYR A 25 14.02 6.17 -7.23
CA TYR A 25 13.45 7.09 -6.23
C TYR A 25 13.59 6.56 -4.81
N PRO A 26 13.64 7.43 -3.80
CA PRO A 26 13.69 7.01 -2.41
C PRO A 26 12.35 6.39 -1.96
N PHE A 27 12.42 5.33 -1.16
CA PHE A 27 11.27 4.60 -0.67
C PHE A 27 11.00 4.85 0.81
N ILE A 28 9.73 4.72 1.18
CA ILE A 28 9.30 4.59 2.56
C ILE A 28 8.90 3.15 2.81
N ALA A 29 9.57 2.52 3.77
CA ALA A 29 9.21 1.23 4.33
C ALA A 29 8.45 1.41 5.65
N ASP A 30 7.42 0.59 5.85
CA ASP A 30 6.73 0.52 7.14
C ASP A 30 7.65 -0.19 8.14
N ALA A 31 8.06 0.52 9.20
CA ALA A 31 8.98 -0.01 10.21
C ALA A 31 8.38 -1.15 11.07
N HIS A 32 7.10 -1.49 10.90
CA HIS A 32 6.49 -2.66 11.52
C HIS A 32 6.64 -3.94 10.68
N ILE A 33 7.11 -3.82 9.44
CA ILE A 33 7.37 -4.93 8.54
C ILE A 33 8.88 -5.11 8.46
N ASP A 34 9.34 -6.36 8.46
CA ASP A 34 10.77 -6.63 8.28
C ASP A 34 11.23 -6.00 6.96
N PRO A 35 12.29 -5.16 7.00
CA PRO A 35 12.80 -4.51 5.80
C PRO A 35 13.16 -5.50 4.68
N ASP A 36 13.81 -6.58 5.05
CA ASP A 36 14.27 -7.58 4.10
C ASP A 36 13.07 -8.27 3.43
N ASP A 37 12.01 -8.60 4.19
CA ASP A 37 10.76 -9.15 3.65
C ASP A 37 10.10 -8.17 2.65
N THR A 38 10.09 -6.88 2.98
CA THR A 38 9.49 -5.86 2.09
C THR A 38 10.28 -5.72 0.81
N LEU A 39 11.60 -5.67 0.90
CA LEU A 39 12.49 -5.51 -0.26
C LEU A 39 12.48 -6.76 -1.15
N ASP A 40 12.46 -7.94 -0.55
CA ASP A 40 12.40 -9.22 -1.27
C ASP A 40 11.10 -9.37 -2.05
N VAL A 41 9.96 -9.11 -1.40
CA VAL A 41 8.63 -9.17 -2.04
C VAL A 41 8.50 -8.18 -3.20
N LEU A 42 9.17 -7.04 -3.09
CA LEU A 42 9.11 -5.97 -4.09
C LEU A 42 10.23 -6.08 -5.13
N GLY A 43 11.19 -7.01 -4.99
CA GLY A 43 12.34 -7.11 -5.89
C GLY A 43 13.29 -5.91 -5.81
N LEU A 44 13.32 -5.22 -4.68
CA LEU A 44 14.09 -3.99 -4.45
C LEU A 44 15.35 -4.20 -3.61
N GLN A 45 15.87 -5.42 -3.56
CA GLN A 45 16.97 -5.87 -2.69
C GLN A 45 18.25 -5.03 -2.69
N SER A 46 18.47 -4.24 -3.73
CA SER A 46 19.63 -3.34 -3.83
C SER A 46 19.29 -1.87 -3.62
N HIS A 47 18.09 -1.56 -3.15
CA HIS A 47 17.68 -0.17 -2.98
C HIS A 47 18.28 0.40 -1.69
N THR A 48 19.08 1.45 -1.82
CA THR A 48 19.86 2.03 -0.72
C THR A 48 19.19 3.23 -0.05
N ASP A 49 18.18 3.81 -0.69
CA ASP A 49 17.53 5.04 -0.19
C ASP A 49 16.17 4.72 0.43
N LEU A 50 16.23 4.16 1.65
CA LEU A 50 15.08 3.73 2.43
C LEU A 50 14.89 4.61 3.66
N LEU A 51 13.68 5.11 3.84
CA LEU A 51 13.23 5.78 5.05
C LEU A 51 12.24 4.88 5.80
N TYR A 52 12.56 4.53 7.04
CA TYR A 52 11.68 3.71 7.90
C TYR A 52 10.78 4.59 8.74
N ILE A 53 9.47 4.42 8.61
CA ILE A 53 8.46 5.21 9.33
C ILE A 53 7.44 4.27 9.97
N CYS A 54 7.17 4.45 11.27
CA CYS A 54 6.18 3.66 12.03
C CYS A 54 4.77 4.24 11.99
N ASP A 55 4.63 5.52 11.70
CA ASP A 55 3.36 6.22 11.75
C ASP A 55 2.81 6.55 10.37
N ARG A 56 1.58 6.14 10.12
CA ARG A 56 0.93 6.33 8.82
C ARG A 56 0.76 7.79 8.44
N GLY A 57 0.47 8.68 9.40
CA GLY A 57 0.38 10.11 9.14
C GLY A 57 1.69 10.69 8.64
N THR A 58 2.79 10.29 9.28
CA THR A 58 4.16 10.67 8.89
C THR A 58 4.53 10.13 7.52
N ILE A 59 4.07 8.92 7.14
CA ILE A 59 4.26 8.38 5.78
C ILE A 59 3.62 9.31 4.74
N PHE A 60 2.36 9.72 4.94
CA PHE A 60 1.69 10.64 4.02
C PHE A 60 2.38 12.01 3.94
N ASP A 61 2.86 12.53 5.07
CA ASP A 61 3.59 13.80 5.08
C ASP A 61 4.92 13.71 4.33
N ALA A 62 5.67 12.63 4.50
CA ALA A 62 6.92 12.39 3.77
C ALA A 62 6.69 12.23 2.27
N VAL A 63 5.66 11.48 1.87
CA VAL A 63 5.26 11.33 0.46
C VAL A 63 4.85 12.69 -0.14
N ARG A 64 4.03 13.46 0.58
CA ARG A 64 3.51 14.73 0.09
C ARG A 64 4.58 15.81 -0.05
N LYS A 65 5.52 15.87 0.89
CA LYS A 65 6.55 16.92 0.96
C LYS A 65 7.84 16.58 0.23
N GLY A 66 8.07 15.33 -0.10
CA GLY A 66 9.28 14.83 -0.73
C GLY A 66 9.00 14.02 -1.99
N ASN A 67 10.06 13.55 -2.62
CA ASN A 67 9.97 12.62 -3.76
C ASN A 67 9.94 11.16 -3.29
N TYR A 68 9.50 10.90 -2.06
CA TYR A 68 9.39 9.56 -1.51
C TYR A 68 8.20 8.82 -2.09
N ILE A 69 8.39 7.52 -2.29
CA ILE A 69 7.33 6.60 -2.72
C ILE A 69 7.05 5.63 -1.57
N ALA A 70 5.80 5.45 -1.23
CA ALA A 70 5.36 4.37 -0.34
C ALA A 70 4.62 3.32 -1.15
N ILE A 71 4.87 2.04 -0.88
CA ILE A 71 4.21 0.93 -1.56
C ILE A 71 3.19 0.30 -0.62
N GLY A 72 2.00 0.02 -1.15
CA GLY A 72 0.95 -0.56 -0.35
C GLY A 72 -0.30 -0.93 -1.15
N ILE A 73 -1.39 -1.05 -0.41
CA ILE A 73 -2.70 -1.30 -0.99
C ILE A 73 -3.28 0.02 -1.48
N SER A 74 -3.98 -0.03 -2.62
CA SER A 74 -4.70 1.13 -3.13
C SER A 74 -5.65 1.69 -2.08
N ILE A 75 -5.58 3.01 -1.88
CA ILE A 75 -6.58 3.77 -1.14
C ILE A 75 -7.57 4.40 -2.12
N PRO A 76 -8.82 4.71 -1.70
CA PRO A 76 -9.77 5.40 -2.55
C PRO A 76 -9.19 6.69 -3.10
N GLU A 77 -9.48 6.97 -4.38
CA GLU A 77 -8.95 8.14 -5.08
C GLU A 77 -9.31 9.46 -4.37
N GLU A 78 -10.51 9.55 -3.80
CA GLU A 78 -10.95 10.71 -3.03
C GLU A 78 -10.07 10.94 -1.79
N ASP A 79 -9.71 9.86 -1.08
CA ASP A 79 -8.86 9.93 0.10
C ASP A 79 -7.42 10.32 -0.28
N ALA A 80 -6.90 9.76 -1.38
CA ALA A 80 -5.59 10.14 -1.91
C ALA A 80 -5.55 11.63 -2.31
N ARG A 81 -6.59 12.11 -2.98
CA ARG A 81 -6.71 13.54 -3.36
C ARG A 81 -6.72 14.48 -2.17
N ARG A 82 -7.44 14.12 -1.09
CA ARG A 82 -7.47 14.92 0.15
C ARG A 82 -6.09 15.03 0.80
N MET A 83 -5.24 14.04 0.59
CA MET A 83 -3.87 14.00 1.10
C MET A 83 -2.83 14.54 0.11
N ASP A 84 -3.26 15.14 -1.00
CA ASP A 84 -2.39 15.61 -2.09
C ASP A 84 -1.48 14.52 -2.68
N CYS A 85 -1.95 13.29 -2.61
CA CYS A 85 -1.25 12.10 -3.12
C CYS A 85 -2.03 11.45 -4.25
N ILE A 86 -1.38 10.56 -4.95
CA ILE A 86 -1.97 9.64 -5.92
C ILE A 86 -1.52 8.21 -5.65
N CYS A 87 -2.35 7.25 -6.04
CA CYS A 87 -1.99 5.84 -6.08
C CYS A 87 -1.82 5.41 -7.53
N CYS A 88 -0.62 5.03 -7.91
CA CYS A 88 -0.32 4.53 -9.25
C CYS A 88 -0.18 3.00 -9.19
N PRO A 89 -0.91 2.22 -10.02
CA PRO A 89 -0.78 0.77 -10.06
C PRO A 89 0.63 0.34 -10.47
N ILE A 90 1.19 -0.68 -9.80
CA ILE A 90 2.46 -1.28 -10.15
C ILE A 90 2.18 -2.48 -11.05
N ALA A 91 2.72 -2.46 -12.29
CA ALA A 91 2.39 -3.44 -13.32
C ALA A 91 2.96 -4.83 -13.03
N ASP A 92 4.13 -4.89 -12.46
CA ASP A 92 4.92 -6.09 -12.14
C ASP A 92 5.06 -6.35 -10.62
N GLY A 93 4.25 -5.64 -9.81
CA GLY A 93 4.22 -5.83 -8.37
C GLY A 93 3.54 -7.14 -7.96
N ALA A 94 4.05 -7.77 -6.91
CA ALA A 94 3.42 -8.97 -6.35
C ALA A 94 1.99 -8.66 -5.86
N PRO A 95 1.03 -9.57 -6.03
CA PRO A 95 -0.32 -9.37 -5.53
C PRO A 95 -0.32 -9.34 -4.00
N MET A 96 -1.00 -8.35 -3.43
CA MET A 96 -1.24 -8.27 -1.98
C MET A 96 -2.71 -8.56 -1.69
N ALA A 97 -2.96 -9.33 -0.64
CA ALA A 97 -4.30 -9.61 -0.16
C ALA A 97 -4.49 -9.09 1.25
N VAL A 98 -5.67 -8.53 1.51
CA VAL A 98 -6.11 -8.25 2.87
C VAL A 98 -6.88 -9.45 3.36
N ALA A 99 -6.47 -10.01 4.50
CA ALA A 99 -7.10 -11.17 5.11
C ALA A 99 -7.68 -10.82 6.49
N LEU A 100 -8.85 -11.37 6.77
CA LEU A 100 -9.42 -11.36 8.10
C LEU A 100 -9.04 -12.67 8.80
N LEU A 101 -8.31 -12.53 9.90
CA LEU A 101 -7.84 -13.67 10.69
C LEU A 101 -8.68 -13.83 11.95
N HIS A 102 -8.98 -15.07 12.30
CA HIS A 102 -9.55 -15.41 13.61
C HIS A 102 -8.86 -16.66 14.18
N SER A 103 -8.87 -16.81 15.49
CA SER A 103 -8.31 -17.98 16.16
C SER A 103 -9.02 -19.27 15.74
N ARG A 104 -8.28 -20.35 15.49
CA ARG A 104 -8.87 -21.69 15.21
C ARG A 104 -9.65 -22.25 16.37
N THR A 105 -9.33 -21.85 17.59
CA THR A 105 -10.00 -22.32 18.82
C THR A 105 -11.26 -21.51 19.13
N PHE A 106 -11.52 -20.43 18.40
CA PHE A 106 -12.65 -19.57 18.61
C PHE A 106 -13.83 -19.95 17.68
N THR A 107 -14.94 -20.38 18.28
CA THR A 107 -16.17 -20.64 17.52
C THR A 107 -16.92 -19.34 17.26
N LEU A 108 -17.00 -18.94 16.00
CA LEU A 108 -17.72 -17.75 15.59
C LEU A 108 -19.22 -17.84 15.89
N ARG A 109 -19.74 -16.92 16.68
CA ARG A 109 -21.17 -16.76 16.96
C ARG A 109 -21.92 -16.21 15.74
N PRO A 110 -23.25 -16.33 15.67
CA PRO A 110 -24.02 -15.85 14.51
C PRO A 110 -23.75 -14.38 14.14
N ARG A 111 -23.64 -13.49 15.12
CA ARG A 111 -23.35 -12.06 14.89
C ARG A 111 -21.96 -11.82 14.27
N GLU A 112 -20.97 -12.61 14.66
CA GLU A 112 -19.60 -12.49 14.12
C GLU A 112 -19.55 -13.00 12.69
N LYS A 113 -20.24 -14.11 12.40
CA LYS A 113 -20.40 -14.60 11.02
C LYS A 113 -21.11 -13.58 10.13
N HIS A 114 -22.15 -12.92 10.69
CA HIS A 114 -22.88 -11.87 9.98
C HIS A 114 -21.99 -10.67 9.69
N PHE A 115 -21.20 -10.22 10.68
CA PHE A 115 -20.25 -9.13 10.52
C PHE A 115 -19.19 -9.44 9.45
N ILE A 116 -18.59 -10.63 9.50
CA ILE A 116 -17.61 -11.06 8.50
C ILE A 116 -18.20 -11.01 7.09
N ARG A 117 -19.40 -11.56 6.92
CA ARG A 117 -20.09 -11.55 5.62
C ARG A 117 -20.34 -10.13 5.14
N TYR A 118 -20.89 -9.28 6.00
CA TYR A 118 -21.15 -7.87 5.70
C TYR A 118 -19.86 -7.13 5.28
N LEU A 119 -18.77 -7.33 6.03
CA LEU A 119 -17.48 -6.72 5.73
C LEU A 119 -16.94 -7.21 4.39
N THR A 120 -16.96 -8.52 4.14
CA THR A 120 -16.50 -9.13 2.88
C THR A 120 -17.28 -8.58 1.69
N ASP A 121 -18.62 -8.53 1.79
CA ASP A 121 -19.47 -7.98 0.73
C ASP A 121 -19.19 -6.51 0.44
N ARG A 122 -18.90 -5.72 1.49
CA ARG A 122 -18.55 -4.31 1.36
C ARG A 122 -17.19 -4.12 0.70
N LEU A 123 -16.21 -4.93 1.08
CA LEU A 123 -14.87 -4.87 0.50
C LEU A 123 -14.88 -5.27 -0.98
N HIS A 124 -15.59 -6.34 -1.36
CA HIS A 124 -15.72 -6.74 -2.75
C HIS A 124 -16.44 -5.68 -3.61
N LYS A 125 -17.43 -4.97 -3.05
CA LYS A 125 -18.08 -3.86 -3.77
C LYS A 125 -17.18 -2.65 -3.97
N ARG A 126 -16.28 -2.40 -3.03
CA ARG A 126 -15.39 -1.24 -3.08
C ARG A 126 -14.10 -1.51 -3.86
N TYR A 127 -13.66 -2.74 -3.85
CA TYR A 127 -12.42 -3.21 -4.50
C TYR A 127 -12.75 -4.48 -5.31
N PRO A 128 -13.43 -4.34 -6.46
CA PRO A 128 -13.64 -5.47 -7.34
C PRO A 128 -12.27 -5.98 -7.82
N GLY A 129 -12.00 -7.27 -7.59
CA GLY A 129 -10.75 -7.94 -7.98
C GLY A 129 -10.60 -8.04 -9.48
#